data_107c309545949f48d0719391b154e162
#
_entry.id   107c309545949f48d0719391b154e162
#
_cell.length_a   1.000
_cell.length_b   1.000
_cell.length_c   1.000
_cell.angle_alpha   90.00
_cell.angle_beta   90.00
_cell.angle_gamma   90.00
#
_symmetry.space_group_name_H-M   'P 1'
#
loop_
_entity.id
_entity.type
_entity.pdbx_description
1 polymer ?
#
loop_
_entity_poly.entity_id
_entity_poly.type
_entity_poly.pdbx_seq_one_letter_code
_entity_poly.pdbx_strand_id
1 'polypeptide(L)'
;MQELSIISYDLKKCSLTERTAIQRAINGYKDYSYNQAYTYVRKGIIDKIPNIYLNNGVIIVKSEDKSKITSILKKYKTGVKVINLYSKKSLLH
;
A
#
# COMPACT_ATOMS: atom_id res chain seq x y z
N MET A 1 12.91 -13.80 -15.44
CA MET A 1 12.87 -12.34 -15.28
C MET A 1 11.52 -11.94 -14.70
N GLN A 2 11.52 -11.06 -13.71
CA GLN A 2 10.31 -10.61 -13.07
C GLN A 2 10.10 -9.12 -13.30
N GLU A 3 8.92 -8.74 -13.77
CA GLU A 3 8.55 -7.34 -13.94
C GLU A 3 7.97 -6.80 -12.62
N LEU A 4 8.59 -5.73 -12.13
CA LEU A 4 8.24 -5.12 -10.85
C LEU A 4 7.89 -3.66 -11.05
N SER A 5 7.13 -3.10 -10.12
CA SER A 5 6.81 -1.68 -10.07
C SER A 5 7.17 -1.13 -8.69
N ILE A 6 7.93 -0.05 -8.68
CA ILE A 6 8.20 0.71 -7.47
C ILE A 6 7.18 1.83 -7.42
N ILE A 7 6.37 1.86 -6.37
CA ILE A 7 5.36 2.88 -6.18
C ILE A 7 5.82 3.79 -5.05
N SER A 8 6.06 5.06 -5.37
CA SER A 8 6.42 6.07 -4.41
C SER A 8 5.28 7.07 -4.29
N TYR A 9 4.81 7.36 -3.09
CA TYR A 9 3.69 8.26 -2.88
C TYR A 9 3.94 9.24 -1.74
N ASP A 10 3.28 10.39 -1.84
CA ASP A 10 3.42 11.51 -0.93
C ASP A 10 2.02 11.95 -0.49
N LEU A 11 1.82 12.09 0.81
CA LEU A 11 0.54 12.44 1.39
C LEU A 11 0.48 13.90 1.89
N LYS A 12 1.43 14.74 1.53
CA LYS A 12 1.53 16.12 2.04
C LYS A 12 0.27 16.95 1.80
N LYS A 13 -0.40 16.75 0.66
CA LYS A 13 -1.59 17.49 0.28
C LYS A 13 -2.88 16.88 0.81
N CYS A 14 -2.79 15.76 1.52
CA CYS A 14 -3.95 15.08 2.07
C CYS A 14 -4.27 15.60 3.46
N SER A 15 -5.56 15.66 3.78
CA SER A 15 -6.01 15.96 5.14
C SER A 15 -5.64 14.81 6.08
N LEU A 16 -5.73 15.04 7.38
CA LEU A 16 -5.46 13.99 8.37
C LEU A 16 -6.41 12.81 8.18
N THR A 17 -7.68 13.07 7.91
CA THR A 17 -8.68 12.02 7.65
C THR A 17 -8.30 11.20 6.41
N GLU A 18 -7.90 11.88 5.34
CA GLU A 18 -7.48 11.20 4.11
C GLU A 18 -6.23 10.35 4.31
N ARG A 19 -5.24 10.88 5.04
CA ARG A 19 -4.02 10.13 5.36
C ARG A 19 -4.34 8.87 6.14
N THR A 20 -5.23 8.97 7.12
CA THR A 20 -5.66 7.83 7.91
C THR A 20 -6.34 6.78 7.04
N ALA A 21 -7.25 7.21 6.16
CA ALA A 21 -7.95 6.31 5.25
C ALA A 21 -6.99 5.58 4.32
N ILE A 22 -6.01 6.29 3.75
CA ILE A 22 -5.02 5.70 2.86
C ILE A 22 -4.15 4.68 3.61
N GLN A 23 -3.64 5.06 4.78
CA GLN A 23 -2.79 4.20 5.57
C GLN A 23 -3.51 2.93 6.02
N ARG A 24 -4.78 3.03 6.38
CA ARG A 24 -5.61 1.87 6.75
C ARG A 24 -5.85 0.95 5.57
N ALA A 25 -6.10 1.53 4.39
CA ALA A 25 -6.32 0.74 3.18
C ALA A 25 -5.06 -0.02 2.76
N ILE A 26 -3.90 0.59 2.92
CA ILE A 26 -2.62 -0.03 2.53
C ILE A 26 -2.11 -0.99 3.61
N ASN A 27 -2.03 -0.53 4.85
CA ASN A 27 -1.38 -1.26 5.95
C ASN A 27 -2.34 -2.10 6.78
N GLY A 28 -3.64 -1.85 6.67
CA GLY A 28 -4.59 -2.44 7.59
C GLY A 28 -4.58 -1.72 8.94
N TYR A 29 -5.41 -2.19 9.83
CA TYR A 29 -5.51 -1.62 11.17
C TYR A 29 -6.16 -2.61 12.13
N LYS A 30 -6.04 -2.34 13.42
CA LYS A 30 -6.75 -3.07 14.45
C LYS A 30 -8.02 -2.30 14.82
N ASP A 31 -9.12 -3.02 14.85
CA ASP A 31 -10.42 -2.47 15.23
C ASP A 31 -10.81 -3.06 16.57
N TYR A 32 -11.29 -2.22 17.49
CA TYR A 32 -11.63 -2.64 18.85
C TYR A 32 -13.14 -2.59 19.03
N SER A 33 -13.69 -3.62 19.63
CA SER A 33 -15.10 -3.63 19.98
C SER A 33 -15.36 -2.70 21.17
N TYR A 34 -16.63 -2.48 21.45
CA TYR A 34 -17.06 -1.74 22.65
C TYR A 34 -16.41 -2.34 23.89
N ASN A 35 -15.87 -1.46 24.74
CA ASN A 35 -15.12 -1.82 25.95
C ASN A 35 -13.83 -2.63 25.69
N GLN A 36 -13.35 -2.64 24.45
CA GLN A 36 -12.13 -3.35 24.07
C GLN A 36 -12.16 -4.85 24.40
N ALA A 37 -13.37 -5.43 24.49
CA ALA A 37 -13.52 -6.85 24.78
C ALA A 37 -13.01 -7.74 23.64
N TYR A 38 -13.08 -7.23 22.40
CA TYR A 38 -12.62 -7.97 21.21
C TYR A 38 -11.76 -7.06 20.36
N THR A 39 -10.75 -7.66 19.73
CA THR A 39 -9.90 -6.98 18.77
C THR A 39 -10.04 -7.65 17.41
N TYR A 40 -10.35 -6.88 16.39
CA TYR A 40 -10.45 -7.35 15.01
C TYR A 40 -9.28 -6.78 14.21
N VAL A 41 -8.60 -7.65 13.47
CA VAL A 41 -7.53 -7.24 12.56
C VAL A 41 -8.13 -7.04 11.18
N ARG A 42 -8.04 -5.81 10.66
CA ARG A 42 -8.46 -5.47 9.30
C ARG A 42 -7.22 -5.48 8.43
N LYS A 43 -7.17 -6.39 7.48
CA LYS A 43 -6.02 -6.52 6.59
C LYS A 43 -5.99 -5.39 5.57
N GLY A 44 -4.79 -4.84 5.33
CA GLY A 44 -4.57 -3.90 4.25
C GLY A 44 -4.17 -4.62 2.96
N ILE A 45 -3.99 -3.85 1.89
CA ILE A 45 -3.63 -4.41 0.60
C ILE A 45 -2.26 -5.11 0.65
N ILE A 46 -1.31 -4.63 1.46
CA ILE A 46 0.00 -5.26 1.57
C ILE A 46 -0.05 -6.66 2.17
N ASP A 47 -1.11 -6.98 2.91
CA ASP A 47 -1.30 -8.31 3.48
C ASP A 47 -1.87 -9.30 2.45
N LYS A 48 -2.35 -8.81 1.31
CA LYS A 48 -3.06 -9.60 0.31
C LYS A 48 -2.23 -9.87 -0.95
N ILE A 49 -1.14 -9.13 -1.15
CA ILE A 49 -0.30 -9.26 -2.33
C ILE A 49 1.17 -9.37 -1.93
N PRO A 50 2.00 -10.05 -2.73
CA PRO A 50 3.44 -10.03 -2.51
C PRO A 50 3.98 -8.61 -2.66
N ASN A 51 4.82 -8.18 -1.71
CA ASN A 51 5.38 -6.84 -1.76
C ASN A 51 6.65 -6.74 -0.93
N ILE A 52 7.43 -5.69 -1.22
CA ILE A 52 8.53 -5.26 -0.36
C ILE A 52 8.19 -3.83 0.07
N TYR A 53 7.88 -3.68 1.33
CA TYR A 53 7.54 -2.39 1.92
C TYR A 53 8.81 -1.77 2.49
N LEU A 54 9.35 -0.78 1.79
CA LEU A 54 10.63 -0.20 2.18
C LEU A 54 10.50 0.80 3.31
N ASN A 55 9.51 1.68 3.22
CA ASN A 55 9.19 2.66 4.26
C ASN A 55 7.84 3.28 3.96
N ASN A 56 7.42 4.23 4.80
CA ASN A 56 6.18 4.96 4.57
C ASN A 56 6.29 5.74 3.26
N GLY A 57 5.63 5.26 2.23
CA GLY A 57 5.57 5.93 0.94
C GLY A 57 6.29 5.22 -0.18
N VAL A 58 6.96 4.07 0.06
CA VAL A 58 7.63 3.33 -1.02
C VAL A 58 7.34 1.84 -0.90
N ILE A 59 6.70 1.29 -1.91
CA ILE A 59 6.32 -0.12 -1.97
C ILE A 59 6.74 -0.70 -3.32
N ILE A 60 7.34 -1.88 -3.30
CA ILE A 60 7.67 -2.64 -4.51
C ILE A 60 6.67 -3.78 -4.63
N VAL A 61 6.03 -3.90 -5.78
CA VAL A 61 5.05 -4.96 -6.06
C VAL A 61 5.31 -5.54 -7.45
N LYS A 62 4.69 -6.67 -7.75
CA LYS A 62 4.66 -7.16 -9.12
C LYS A 62 3.90 -6.16 -9.98
N SER A 63 4.33 -5.96 -11.22
CA SER A 63 3.67 -5.00 -12.12
C SER A 63 2.18 -5.31 -12.32
N GLU A 64 1.81 -6.59 -12.29
CA GLU A 64 0.40 -6.99 -12.37
C GLU A 64 -0.45 -6.50 -11.18
N ASP A 65 0.19 -6.23 -10.04
CA ASP A 65 -0.50 -5.80 -8.82
C ASP A 65 -0.47 -4.28 -8.60
N LYS A 66 0.25 -3.52 -9.43
CA LYS A 66 0.43 -2.08 -9.19
C LYS A 66 -0.90 -1.32 -9.15
N SER A 67 -1.86 -1.70 -9.99
CA SER A 67 -3.15 -1.02 -10.04
C SER A 67 -3.94 -1.16 -8.74
N LYS A 68 -3.71 -2.22 -7.98
CA LYS A 68 -4.39 -2.43 -6.70
C LYS A 68 -3.99 -1.37 -5.69
N ILE A 69 -2.75 -0.89 -5.74
CA ILE A 69 -2.26 0.17 -4.86
C ILE A 69 -2.55 1.55 -5.44
N THR A 70 -2.26 1.75 -6.73
CA THR A 70 -2.46 3.06 -7.35
C THR A 70 -3.93 3.47 -7.36
N SER A 71 -4.88 2.52 -7.47
CA SER A 71 -6.30 2.83 -7.41
C SER A 71 -6.72 3.40 -6.06
N ILE A 72 -6.10 2.95 -4.97
CA ILE A 72 -6.33 3.50 -3.63
C ILE A 72 -5.80 4.93 -3.58
N LEU A 73 -4.57 5.15 -4.05
CA LEU A 73 -3.91 6.45 -3.98
C LEU A 73 -4.59 7.50 -4.87
N LYS A 74 -5.10 7.10 -6.03
CA LYS A 74 -5.75 8.02 -6.98
C LYS A 74 -7.10 8.56 -6.50
N LYS A 75 -7.68 7.99 -5.46
CA LYS A 75 -8.92 8.51 -4.87
C LYS A 75 -8.69 9.81 -4.12
N TYR A 76 -7.46 10.14 -3.81
CA TYR A 76 -7.08 11.29 -2.98
C TYR A 76 -6.04 12.12 -3.69
N LYS A 77 -5.74 13.31 -3.14
CA LYS A 77 -4.71 14.21 -3.69
C LYS A 77 -3.31 13.76 -3.28
N THR A 78 -2.92 12.59 -3.76
CA THR A 78 -1.58 12.06 -3.47
C THR A 78 -0.62 12.36 -4.62
N GLY A 79 0.63 12.57 -4.29
CA GLY A 79 1.68 12.58 -5.30
C GLY A 79 2.16 11.15 -5.50
N VAL A 80 1.92 10.57 -6.67
CA VAL A 80 2.27 9.18 -6.96
C VAL A 80 3.26 9.12 -8.11
N LYS A 81 4.35 8.38 -7.89
CA LYS A 81 5.32 8.06 -8.94
C LYS A 81 5.45 6.56 -9.05
N VAL A 82 5.43 6.04 -10.26
CA VAL A 82 5.57 4.60 -10.52
C VAL A 82 6.74 4.40 -11.46
N ILE A 83 7.66 3.54 -11.07
CA ILE A 83 8.80 3.15 -11.89
C ILE A 83 8.69 1.65 -12.15
N ASN A 84 8.68 1.25 -13.42
CA ASN A 84 8.67 -0.16 -13.79
C ASN A 84 10.10 -0.61 -14.05
N LEU A 85 10.41 -1.82 -13.60
CA LEU A 85 11.73 -2.41 -13.79
C LEU A 85 11.64 -3.93 -13.94
N TYR A 86 12.74 -4.52 -14.38
CA TYR A 86 12.83 -5.97 -14.50
C TYR A 86 13.94 -6.48 -13.59
N SER A 87 13.65 -7.54 -12.86
CA SER A 87 14.63 -8.23 -12.05
C SER A 87 14.97 -9.56 -12.70
N LYS A 88 16.26 -9.88 -12.78
CA LYS A 88 16.69 -11.19 -13.28
C LYS A 88 16.29 -12.32 -12.34
N LYS A 89 16.21 -12.02 -11.05
CA LYS A 89 15.77 -12.97 -10.02
C LYS A 89 14.33 -12.69 -9.64
N SER A 90 13.63 -13.74 -9.23
CA SER A 90 12.29 -13.58 -8.68
C SER A 90 12.40 -13.06 -7.24
N LEU A 91 12.11 -11.77 -7.04
CA LEU A 91 12.17 -11.12 -5.74
C LEU A 91 10.86 -11.26 -4.95
N LEU A 92 9.74 -11.39 -5.66
CA LEU A 92 8.41 -11.50 -5.06
C LEU A 92 7.75 -12.79 -5.53
N HIS A 93 7.13 -13.50 -4.63
CA HIS A 93 6.47 -14.78 -4.92
C HIS A 93 4.93 -14.69 -4.86
#